data_689ad30c2ae9d3f689d57debcb68359e
#
_entry.id   689ad30c2ae9d3f689d57debcb68359e
#
_cell.length_a   1.000
_cell.length_b   1.000
_cell.length_c   1.000
_cell.angle_alpha   90.00
_cell.angle_beta   90.00
_cell.angle_gamma   90.00
#
_symmetry.space_group_name_H-M   'P 1'
#
loop_
_entity.id
_entity.type
_entity.pdbx_description
1 polymer ?
#
loop_
_entity_poly.entity_id
_entity_poly.type
_entity_poly.pdbx_seq_one_letter_code
_entity_poly.pdbx_strand_id
1 'polypeptide(L)'
;MNNPFIGELIGTMLLIIFGDGVVANVVLSKTKGQNSGWIVITTGWAMAVAVGVYASGPISGAHINPAVTISLAVIGKFPWANVLPYIIAQMIGAFLGGVIVWIAYRRHFEATENADLKLAVFCTGPAIRDYAANLVTEIIGTFTLVFGVLSMTYFSGPKTPEGFGSALGPWVVAVLVWAIGMSLGGPTGYAINPARDLGPRIAHAILPIPGKRDSDFAYGWIPVVGPIIGGVIGALVYAATFGSAPAPH
;
A
#
# COMPACT_ATOMS: atom_id res chain seq x y z
N MET A 1 -2.45 -21.69 -15.43
CA MET A 1 -3.09 -20.49 -16.02
C MET A 1 -2.74 -19.29 -15.16
N ASN A 2 -1.87 -18.41 -15.65
CA ASN A 2 -1.55 -17.18 -14.92
C ASN A 2 -2.66 -16.16 -15.18
N ASN A 3 -3.48 -15.90 -14.16
CA ASN A 3 -4.51 -14.87 -14.23
C ASN A 3 -4.04 -13.64 -13.43
N PRO A 4 -3.65 -12.55 -14.11
CA PRO A 4 -3.14 -11.35 -13.44
C PRO A 4 -4.12 -10.74 -12.44
N PHE A 5 -5.43 -10.85 -12.69
CA PHE A 5 -6.47 -10.42 -11.74
C PHE A 5 -6.33 -11.13 -10.39
N ILE A 6 -6.13 -12.46 -10.41
CA ILE A 6 -5.93 -13.24 -9.19
C ILE A 6 -4.61 -12.87 -8.52
N GLY A 7 -3.54 -12.59 -9.28
CA GLY A 7 -2.27 -12.10 -8.75
C GLY A 7 -2.44 -10.82 -7.96
N GLU A 8 -3.09 -9.80 -8.56
CA GLU A 8 -3.36 -8.52 -7.89
C GLU A 8 -4.26 -8.67 -6.66
N LEU A 9 -5.30 -9.50 -6.76
CA LEU A 9 -6.20 -9.76 -5.63
C LEU A 9 -5.46 -10.38 -4.45
N ILE A 10 -4.72 -11.47 -4.69
CA ILE A 10 -3.99 -12.18 -3.62
C ILE A 10 -2.85 -11.30 -3.08
N GLY A 11 -2.09 -10.65 -3.95
CA GLY A 11 -0.98 -9.79 -3.53
C GLY A 11 -1.46 -8.64 -2.64
N THR A 12 -2.56 -7.97 -3.02
CA THR A 12 -3.13 -6.88 -2.23
C THR A 12 -3.78 -7.40 -0.94
N MET A 13 -4.43 -8.56 -0.99
CA MET A 13 -4.98 -9.19 0.22
C MET A 13 -3.88 -9.49 1.23
N LEU A 14 -2.76 -10.06 0.81
CA LEU A 14 -1.61 -10.33 1.68
C LEU A 14 -0.99 -9.05 2.22
N LEU A 15 -0.85 -8.02 1.36
CA LEU A 15 -0.39 -6.69 1.78
C LEU A 15 -1.21 -6.17 2.96
N ILE A 16 -2.53 -6.29 2.91
CA ILE A 16 -3.42 -5.80 3.97
C ILE A 16 -3.42 -6.72 5.18
N ILE A 17 -3.40 -8.04 5.01
CA ILE A 17 -3.35 -8.97 6.16
C ILE A 17 -2.14 -8.66 7.05
N PHE A 18 -0.97 -8.46 6.46
CA PHE A 18 0.24 -8.16 7.25
C PHE A 18 0.31 -6.68 7.66
N GLY A 19 -0.10 -5.75 6.80
CA GLY A 19 -0.04 -4.32 7.06
C GLY A 19 -1.04 -3.85 8.12
N ASP A 20 -2.33 -4.12 7.92
CA ASP A 20 -3.35 -3.83 8.95
C ASP A 20 -3.15 -4.73 10.17
N GLY A 21 -2.66 -5.96 9.97
CA GLY A 21 -2.34 -6.90 11.04
C GLY A 21 -1.28 -6.38 12.01
N VAL A 22 -0.18 -5.79 11.50
CA VAL A 22 0.82 -5.19 12.38
C VAL A 22 0.28 -3.97 13.12
N VAL A 23 -0.56 -3.16 12.46
CA VAL A 23 -1.22 -2.03 13.13
C VAL A 23 -2.13 -2.55 14.24
N ALA A 24 -2.98 -3.55 13.97
CA ALA A 24 -3.83 -4.18 14.97
C ALA A 24 -3.02 -4.68 16.18
N ASN A 25 -1.88 -5.34 15.92
CA ASN A 25 -1.00 -5.84 16.99
C ASN A 25 -0.40 -4.71 17.84
N VAL A 26 -0.12 -3.54 17.25
CA VAL A 26 0.50 -2.42 17.98
C VAL A 26 -0.52 -1.55 18.70
N VAL A 27 -1.70 -1.32 18.11
CA VAL A 27 -2.64 -0.31 18.65
C VAL A 27 -3.80 -0.89 19.43
N LEU A 28 -4.22 -2.15 19.18
CA LEU A 28 -5.34 -2.73 19.88
C LEU A 28 -4.95 -3.20 21.29
N SER A 29 -5.92 -3.15 22.20
CA SER A 29 -5.72 -3.54 23.60
C SER A 29 -5.44 -5.03 23.77
N LYS A 30 -4.58 -5.35 24.74
CA LYS A 30 -4.24 -6.71 25.19
C LYS A 30 -3.57 -7.59 24.13
N THR A 31 -3.03 -7.03 23.06
CA THR A 31 -2.16 -7.75 22.14
C THR A 31 -0.76 -7.90 22.74
N LYS A 32 0.02 -8.85 22.23
CA LYS A 32 1.41 -9.03 22.68
C LYS A 32 2.33 -7.90 22.20
N GLY A 33 1.98 -7.23 21.10
CA GLY A 33 2.74 -6.11 20.55
C GLY A 33 2.19 -4.74 20.92
N GLN A 34 1.23 -4.64 21.85
CA GLN A 34 0.61 -3.38 22.20
C GLN A 34 1.66 -2.33 22.61
N ASN A 35 1.55 -1.13 22.02
CA ASN A 35 2.44 0.02 22.25
C ASN A 35 3.91 -0.21 21.85
N SER A 36 4.21 -1.19 20.99
CA SER A 36 5.59 -1.45 20.51
C SER A 36 6.13 -0.36 19.57
N GLY A 37 5.29 0.55 19.10
CA GLY A 37 5.71 1.80 18.48
C GLY A 37 5.76 1.79 16.94
N TRP A 38 6.09 2.98 16.40
CA TRP A 38 6.04 3.27 14.97
C TRP A 38 7.01 2.43 14.14
N ILE A 39 8.19 2.11 14.69
CA ILE A 39 9.19 1.28 14.00
C ILE A 39 8.64 -0.12 13.70
N VAL A 40 7.85 -0.70 14.59
CA VAL A 40 7.23 -2.02 14.37
C VAL A 40 6.19 -1.94 13.27
N ILE A 41 5.36 -0.89 13.27
CA ILE A 41 4.35 -0.65 12.22
C ILE A 41 5.03 -0.53 10.85
N THR A 42 6.04 0.34 10.73
CA THR A 42 6.71 0.57 9.44
C THR A 42 7.48 -0.64 8.96
N THR A 43 8.10 -1.40 9.86
CA THR A 43 8.76 -2.67 9.53
C THR A 43 7.74 -3.70 9.04
N GLY A 44 6.60 -3.84 9.74
CA GLY A 44 5.53 -4.75 9.33
C GLY A 44 4.96 -4.42 7.96
N TRP A 45 4.74 -3.14 7.66
CA TRP A 45 4.31 -2.72 6.32
C TRP A 45 5.36 -2.99 5.24
N ALA A 46 6.65 -2.83 5.52
CA ALA A 46 7.72 -3.21 4.61
C ALA A 46 7.69 -4.71 4.29
N MET A 47 7.55 -5.56 5.33
CA MET A 47 7.41 -7.00 5.16
C MET A 47 6.13 -7.38 4.40
N ALA A 48 5.03 -6.68 4.66
CA ALA A 48 3.76 -6.87 3.95
C ALA A 48 3.91 -6.63 2.44
N VAL A 49 4.63 -5.56 2.05
CA VAL A 49 4.95 -5.27 0.65
C VAL A 49 5.83 -6.39 0.07
N ALA A 50 6.91 -6.78 0.76
CA ALA A 50 7.79 -7.85 0.27
C ALA A 50 6.99 -9.14 -0.01
N VAL A 51 6.19 -9.60 0.95
CA VAL A 51 5.39 -10.82 0.82
C VAL A 51 4.37 -10.69 -0.30
N GLY A 52 3.65 -9.56 -0.39
CA GLY A 52 2.69 -9.30 -1.46
C GLY A 52 3.34 -9.36 -2.85
N VAL A 53 4.51 -8.70 -3.01
CA VAL A 53 5.24 -8.68 -4.29
C VAL A 53 5.84 -10.05 -4.63
N TYR A 54 6.43 -10.78 -3.68
CA TYR A 54 6.92 -12.14 -3.93
C TYR A 54 5.81 -13.08 -4.36
N ALA A 55 4.63 -12.99 -3.71
CA ALA A 55 3.52 -13.90 -3.98
C ALA A 55 2.87 -13.63 -5.34
N SER A 56 2.75 -12.38 -5.76
CA SER A 56 1.99 -12.00 -6.96
C SER A 56 2.85 -11.58 -8.16
N GLY A 57 4.12 -11.26 -7.93
CA GLY A 57 5.04 -10.81 -8.97
C GLY A 57 5.10 -11.71 -10.20
N PRO A 58 5.30 -13.03 -10.05
CA PRO A 58 5.34 -13.97 -11.17
C PRO A 58 4.01 -14.10 -11.93
N ILE A 59 2.89 -13.62 -11.35
CA ILE A 59 1.54 -13.80 -11.91
C ILE A 59 1.05 -12.50 -12.57
N SER A 60 1.23 -11.35 -11.91
CA SER A 60 0.66 -10.08 -12.33
C SER A 60 1.68 -8.95 -12.52
N GLY A 61 2.92 -9.15 -12.11
CA GLY A 61 3.91 -8.08 -11.96
C GLY A 61 3.77 -7.30 -10.65
N ALA A 62 2.80 -7.68 -9.79
CA ALA A 62 2.60 -7.16 -8.44
C ALA A 62 2.54 -5.63 -8.34
N HIS A 63 1.60 -5.02 -9.03
CA HIS A 63 1.34 -3.59 -8.81
C HIS A 63 0.79 -3.34 -7.41
N ILE A 64 -0.18 -4.15 -6.97
CA ILE A 64 -0.85 -4.15 -5.65
C ILE A 64 -1.21 -2.74 -5.12
N ASN A 65 -1.33 -1.78 -6.07
CA ASN A 65 -1.52 -0.36 -5.78
C ASN A 65 -2.12 0.35 -7.02
N PRO A 66 -3.31 0.94 -6.95
CA PRO A 66 -3.91 1.68 -8.06
C PRO A 66 -3.05 2.85 -8.56
N ALA A 67 -2.34 3.57 -7.66
CA ALA A 67 -1.48 4.67 -8.05
C ALA A 67 -0.28 4.18 -8.89
N VAL A 68 0.32 3.05 -8.55
CA VAL A 68 1.38 2.41 -9.35
C VAL A 68 0.83 1.98 -10.70
N THR A 69 -0.33 1.31 -10.73
CA THR A 69 -0.96 0.82 -11.96
C THR A 69 -1.23 1.96 -12.95
N ILE A 70 -1.84 3.06 -12.48
CA ILE A 70 -2.11 4.25 -13.30
C ILE A 70 -0.81 4.90 -13.77
N SER A 71 0.16 5.05 -12.88
CA SER A 71 1.44 5.69 -13.18
C SER A 71 2.21 4.97 -14.28
N LEU A 72 2.23 3.64 -14.24
CA LEU A 72 2.86 2.82 -15.29
C LEU A 72 2.12 2.94 -16.63
N ALA A 73 0.79 3.03 -16.60
CA ALA A 73 0.00 3.22 -17.81
C ALA A 73 0.27 4.60 -18.44
N VAL A 74 0.40 5.66 -17.64
CA VAL A 74 0.70 7.03 -18.10
C VAL A 74 2.02 7.10 -18.87
N ILE A 75 3.04 6.36 -18.46
CA ILE A 75 4.34 6.32 -19.14
C ILE A 75 4.46 5.19 -20.19
N GLY A 76 3.35 4.54 -20.54
CA GLY A 76 3.30 3.51 -21.58
C GLY A 76 3.92 2.16 -21.18
N LYS A 77 4.20 1.94 -19.90
CA LYS A 77 4.76 0.67 -19.38
C LYS A 77 3.68 -0.35 -18.97
N PHE A 78 2.40 0.02 -19.05
CA PHE A 78 1.27 -0.86 -18.77
C PHE A 78 0.07 -0.53 -19.68
N PRO A 79 -0.63 -1.53 -20.24
CA PRO A 79 -1.77 -1.29 -21.12
C PRO A 79 -2.96 -0.69 -20.37
N TRP A 80 -3.53 0.39 -20.87
CA TRP A 80 -4.72 1.05 -20.28
C TRP A 80 -5.92 0.10 -20.14
N ALA A 81 -6.09 -0.85 -21.07
CA ALA A 81 -7.15 -1.85 -21.02
C ALA A 81 -7.12 -2.71 -19.75
N ASN A 82 -5.95 -2.88 -19.14
CA ASN A 82 -5.75 -3.68 -17.94
C ASN A 82 -5.82 -2.87 -16.63
N VAL A 83 -5.87 -1.53 -16.71
CA VAL A 83 -5.85 -0.66 -15.52
C VAL A 83 -7.08 -0.92 -14.63
N LEU A 84 -8.28 -0.88 -15.21
CA LEU A 84 -9.52 -1.08 -14.43
C LEU A 84 -9.61 -2.49 -13.83
N PRO A 85 -9.33 -3.59 -14.55
CA PRO A 85 -9.27 -4.93 -13.96
C PRO A 85 -8.31 -5.04 -12.77
N TYR A 86 -7.12 -4.43 -12.85
CA TYR A 86 -6.15 -4.42 -11.76
C TYR A 86 -6.68 -3.68 -10.53
N ILE A 87 -7.23 -2.47 -10.73
CA ILE A 87 -7.79 -1.68 -9.62
C ILE A 87 -8.92 -2.43 -8.92
N ILE A 88 -9.82 -3.08 -9.68
CA ILE A 88 -10.91 -3.88 -9.10
C ILE A 88 -10.34 -5.03 -8.26
N ALA A 89 -9.37 -5.78 -8.79
CA ALA A 89 -8.73 -6.88 -8.07
C ALA A 89 -8.05 -6.40 -6.78
N GLN A 90 -7.32 -5.30 -6.85
CA GLN A 90 -6.66 -4.67 -5.71
C GLN A 90 -7.67 -4.24 -4.64
N MET A 91 -8.78 -3.61 -5.03
CA MET A 91 -9.83 -3.17 -4.11
C MET A 91 -10.50 -4.35 -3.40
N ILE A 92 -10.81 -5.43 -4.14
CA ILE A 92 -11.39 -6.65 -3.56
C ILE A 92 -10.39 -7.30 -2.61
N GLY A 93 -9.13 -7.43 -3.02
CA GLY A 93 -8.06 -7.99 -2.19
C GLY A 93 -7.88 -7.21 -0.89
N ALA A 94 -7.83 -5.89 -0.98
CA ALA A 94 -7.69 -5.00 0.18
C ALA A 94 -8.88 -5.11 1.15
N PHE A 95 -10.11 -5.12 0.62
CA PHE A 95 -11.31 -5.33 1.43
C PHE A 95 -11.27 -6.67 2.18
N LEU A 96 -10.97 -7.76 1.47
CA LEU A 96 -10.89 -9.10 2.06
C LEU A 96 -9.77 -9.19 3.10
N GLY A 97 -8.62 -8.56 2.86
CA GLY A 97 -7.53 -8.46 3.83
C GLY A 97 -7.98 -7.81 5.14
N GLY A 98 -8.69 -6.68 5.06
CA GLY A 98 -9.25 -6.01 6.23
C GLY A 98 -10.26 -6.89 7.01
N VAL A 99 -11.11 -7.62 6.28
CA VAL A 99 -12.04 -8.58 6.91
C VAL A 99 -11.29 -9.69 7.66
N ILE A 100 -10.24 -10.24 7.06
CA ILE A 100 -9.42 -11.30 7.67
C ILE A 100 -8.72 -10.78 8.93
N VAL A 101 -8.17 -9.57 8.91
CA VAL A 101 -7.56 -8.95 10.10
C VAL A 101 -8.60 -8.76 11.20
N TRP A 102 -9.80 -8.28 10.88
CA TRP A 102 -10.88 -8.18 11.86
C TRP A 102 -11.23 -9.53 12.49
N ILE A 103 -11.35 -10.59 11.69
CA ILE A 103 -11.61 -11.94 12.20
C ILE A 103 -10.51 -12.38 13.16
N ALA A 104 -9.23 -12.21 12.77
CA ALA A 104 -8.08 -12.61 13.57
C ALA A 104 -7.98 -11.85 14.91
N TYR A 105 -8.31 -10.55 14.90
CA TYR A 105 -8.20 -9.68 16.07
C TYR A 105 -9.54 -9.37 16.75
N ARG A 106 -10.61 -10.10 16.43
CA ARG A 106 -11.98 -9.80 16.88
C ARG A 106 -12.08 -9.50 18.37
N ARG A 107 -11.46 -10.32 19.23
CA ARG A 107 -11.49 -10.13 20.69
C ARG A 107 -10.70 -8.91 21.14
N HIS A 108 -9.67 -8.52 20.43
CA HIS A 108 -8.90 -7.31 20.70
C HIS A 108 -9.67 -6.05 20.31
N PHE A 109 -10.44 -6.08 19.21
CA PHE A 109 -11.38 -5.00 18.89
C PHE A 109 -12.45 -4.82 19.98
N GLU A 110 -13.00 -5.91 20.51
CA GLU A 110 -13.96 -5.88 21.63
C GLU A 110 -13.32 -5.27 22.90
N ALA A 111 -12.06 -5.58 23.19
CA ALA A 111 -11.33 -5.13 24.37
C ALA A 111 -10.77 -3.70 24.26
N THR A 112 -10.74 -3.12 23.05
CA THR A 112 -10.23 -1.76 22.80
C THR A 112 -11.37 -0.76 22.97
N GLU A 113 -11.23 0.20 23.86
CA GLU A 113 -12.25 1.25 24.08
C GLU A 113 -12.15 2.38 23.05
N ASN A 114 -10.92 2.78 22.71
CA ASN A 114 -10.66 3.91 21.80
C ASN A 114 -11.09 3.58 20.37
N ALA A 115 -12.10 4.30 19.90
CA ALA A 115 -12.67 4.11 18.55
C ALA A 115 -11.73 4.56 17.43
N ASP A 116 -10.84 5.53 17.68
CA ASP A 116 -9.85 5.98 16.70
C ASP A 116 -8.79 4.91 16.44
N LEU A 117 -8.37 4.17 17.48
CA LEU A 117 -7.44 3.06 17.32
C LEU A 117 -8.05 1.90 16.53
N LYS A 118 -9.37 1.67 16.67
CA LYS A 118 -10.09 0.68 15.86
C LYS A 118 -10.10 1.06 14.38
N LEU A 119 -10.34 2.35 14.07
CA LEU A 119 -10.28 2.86 12.70
C LEU A 119 -8.86 2.81 12.14
N ALA A 120 -7.85 3.18 12.94
CA ALA A 120 -6.45 3.22 12.53
C ALA A 120 -5.89 1.86 12.08
N VAL A 121 -6.51 0.75 12.49
CA VAL A 121 -6.16 -0.58 11.98
C VAL A 121 -6.42 -0.70 10.50
N PHE A 122 -7.51 -0.12 10.00
CA PHE A 122 -8.00 -0.31 8.62
C PHE A 122 -7.49 0.74 7.64
N CYS A 123 -7.39 2.00 8.07
CA CYS A 123 -7.10 3.08 7.16
C CYS A 123 -6.29 4.18 7.82
N THR A 124 -5.66 4.99 6.98
CA THR A 124 -4.84 6.11 7.44
C THR A 124 -5.70 7.31 7.87
N GLY A 125 -5.15 8.09 8.77
CA GLY A 125 -5.71 9.35 9.22
C GLY A 125 -4.60 10.34 9.55
N PRO A 126 -4.87 11.65 9.49
CA PRO A 126 -3.86 12.66 9.74
C PRO A 126 -3.58 12.80 11.23
N ALA A 127 -2.30 12.96 11.60
CA ALA A 127 -1.91 13.37 12.95
C ALA A 127 -2.42 14.78 13.27
N ILE A 128 -2.36 15.68 12.26
CA ILE A 128 -2.95 17.01 12.29
C ILE A 128 -3.82 17.15 11.04
N ARG A 129 -5.12 17.46 11.24
CA ARG A 129 -6.05 17.57 10.12
C ARG A 129 -5.91 18.92 9.42
N ASP A 130 -5.20 18.89 8.32
CA ASP A 130 -5.10 19.96 7.33
C ASP A 130 -5.13 19.31 5.94
N TYR A 131 -6.26 19.45 5.25
CA TYR A 131 -6.48 18.74 3.98
C TYR A 131 -5.44 19.10 2.91
N ALA A 132 -5.00 20.36 2.85
CA ALA A 132 -3.99 20.79 1.87
C ALA A 132 -2.61 20.21 2.20
N ALA A 133 -2.17 20.34 3.45
CA ALA A 133 -0.89 19.79 3.89
C ALA A 133 -0.87 18.26 3.80
N ASN A 134 -1.97 17.60 4.19
CA ASN A 134 -2.08 16.14 4.13
C ASN A 134 -2.07 15.63 2.68
N LEU A 135 -2.74 16.33 1.75
CA LEU A 135 -2.70 16.01 0.33
C LEU A 135 -1.27 16.10 -0.22
N VAL A 136 -0.56 17.18 0.09
CA VAL A 136 0.85 17.36 -0.32
C VAL A 136 1.74 16.25 0.25
N THR A 137 1.53 15.84 1.50
CA THR A 137 2.27 14.73 2.12
C THR A 137 2.07 13.42 1.35
N GLU A 138 0.83 13.07 1.01
CA GLU A 138 0.53 11.86 0.24
C GLU A 138 1.09 11.93 -1.20
N ILE A 139 1.06 13.12 -1.82
CA ILE A 139 1.70 13.36 -3.13
C ILE A 139 3.21 13.10 -3.03
N ILE A 140 3.90 13.67 -2.05
CA ILE A 140 5.35 13.49 -1.86
C ILE A 140 5.68 12.02 -1.59
N GLY A 141 4.94 11.37 -0.69
CA GLY A 141 5.17 9.97 -0.35
C GLY A 141 5.01 9.04 -1.56
N THR A 142 3.99 9.25 -2.38
CA THR A 142 3.74 8.39 -3.55
C THR A 142 4.63 8.75 -4.74
N PHE A 143 4.98 10.04 -4.91
CA PHE A 143 6.05 10.43 -5.82
C PHE A 143 7.34 9.64 -5.53
N THR A 144 7.77 9.65 -4.26
CA THR A 144 8.99 8.94 -3.82
C THR A 144 8.87 7.43 -4.04
N LEU A 145 7.69 6.85 -3.79
CA LEU A 145 7.44 5.44 -4.05
C LEU A 145 7.60 5.10 -5.54
N VAL A 146 6.86 5.76 -6.42
CA VAL A 146 6.82 5.40 -7.85
C VAL A 146 8.13 5.72 -8.54
N PHE A 147 8.69 6.90 -8.29
CA PHE A 147 10.01 7.26 -8.80
C PHE A 147 11.09 6.28 -8.32
N GLY A 148 11.09 5.94 -7.03
CA GLY A 148 12.03 5.00 -6.43
C GLY A 148 11.92 3.60 -7.02
N VAL A 149 10.71 3.04 -7.12
CA VAL A 149 10.48 1.72 -7.74
C VAL A 149 11.01 1.69 -9.18
N LEU A 150 10.67 2.69 -9.98
CA LEU A 150 11.13 2.77 -11.38
C LEU A 150 12.66 2.93 -11.47
N SER A 151 13.27 3.73 -10.60
CA SER A 151 14.72 3.91 -10.56
C SER A 151 15.47 2.66 -10.13
N MET A 152 14.89 1.86 -9.22
CA MET A 152 15.49 0.61 -8.74
C MET A 152 15.45 -0.48 -9.80
N THR A 153 14.46 -0.51 -10.68
CA THR A 153 14.42 -1.46 -11.81
C THR A 153 15.52 -1.20 -12.84
N TYR A 154 16.10 0.00 -12.86
CA TYR A 154 17.27 0.30 -13.69
C TYR A 154 18.48 -0.61 -13.38
N PHE A 155 18.61 -1.08 -12.13
CA PHE A 155 19.67 -2.00 -11.74
C PHE A 155 19.43 -3.45 -12.19
N SER A 156 18.32 -3.75 -12.86
CA SER A 156 17.99 -5.05 -13.44
C SER A 156 18.44 -5.15 -14.91
N GLY A 157 19.53 -4.51 -15.27
CA GLY A 157 20.06 -4.46 -16.64
C GLY A 157 20.84 -5.74 -17.03
N PRO A 158 21.30 -5.84 -18.30
CA PRO A 158 21.97 -7.03 -18.84
C PRO A 158 23.28 -7.44 -18.14
N LYS A 159 23.80 -6.59 -17.26
CA LYS A 159 24.96 -6.88 -16.39
C LYS A 159 24.58 -7.49 -15.04
N THR A 160 23.29 -7.58 -14.73
CA THR A 160 22.80 -8.16 -13.47
C THR A 160 22.72 -9.68 -13.64
N PRO A 161 23.20 -10.48 -12.67
CA PRO A 161 23.08 -11.94 -12.75
C PRO A 161 21.62 -12.37 -12.95
N GLU A 162 21.43 -13.40 -13.79
CA GLU A 162 20.10 -13.95 -14.06
C GLU A 162 19.37 -14.33 -12.76
N GLY A 163 18.12 -13.95 -12.64
CA GLY A 163 17.30 -14.20 -11.45
C GLY A 163 17.56 -13.24 -10.27
N PHE A 164 18.61 -12.44 -10.28
CA PHE A 164 18.90 -11.52 -9.17
C PHE A 164 17.80 -10.47 -8.97
N GLY A 165 17.29 -9.89 -10.05
CA GLY A 165 16.22 -8.91 -10.01
C GLY A 165 14.92 -9.48 -9.44
N SER A 166 14.53 -10.69 -9.82
CA SER A 166 13.35 -11.37 -9.30
C SER A 166 13.51 -11.82 -7.84
N ALA A 167 14.72 -12.20 -7.46
CA ALA A 167 15.02 -12.62 -6.09
C ALA A 167 15.10 -11.42 -5.11
N LEU A 168 15.73 -10.32 -5.51
CA LEU A 168 16.01 -9.20 -4.61
C LEU A 168 15.07 -8.01 -4.81
N GLY A 169 14.47 -7.86 -5.99
CA GLY A 169 13.60 -6.74 -6.33
C GLY A 169 12.49 -6.47 -5.29
N PRO A 170 11.70 -7.48 -4.90
CA PRO A 170 10.65 -7.30 -3.89
C PRO A 170 11.18 -6.80 -2.55
N TRP A 171 12.37 -7.26 -2.13
CA TRP A 171 13.02 -6.80 -0.91
C TRP A 171 13.45 -5.33 -1.00
N VAL A 172 14.02 -4.93 -2.14
CA VAL A 172 14.45 -3.54 -2.36
C VAL A 172 13.24 -2.59 -2.35
N VAL A 173 12.11 -3.00 -2.95
CA VAL A 173 10.84 -2.25 -2.86
C VAL A 173 10.35 -2.16 -1.41
N ALA A 174 10.45 -3.23 -0.64
CA ALA A 174 10.09 -3.23 0.77
C ALA A 174 10.94 -2.24 1.60
N VAL A 175 12.25 -2.20 1.35
CA VAL A 175 13.17 -1.24 2.00
C VAL A 175 12.80 0.21 1.64
N LEU A 176 12.42 0.48 0.38
CA LEU A 176 11.93 1.79 -0.02
C LEU A 176 10.66 2.19 0.75
N VAL A 177 9.67 1.29 0.82
CA VAL A 177 8.43 1.53 1.58
C VAL A 177 8.73 1.73 3.07
N TRP A 178 9.68 0.99 3.63
CA TRP A 178 10.13 1.17 5.01
C TRP A 178 10.71 2.56 5.24
N ALA A 179 11.60 3.00 4.34
CA ALA A 179 12.19 4.34 4.40
C ALA A 179 11.13 5.45 4.32
N ILE A 180 10.14 5.31 3.41
CA ILE A 180 9.01 6.24 3.30
C ILE A 180 8.21 6.26 4.60
N GLY A 181 7.87 5.09 5.15
CA GLY A 181 7.09 4.98 6.38
C GLY A 181 7.77 5.63 7.58
N MET A 182 9.08 5.41 7.74
CA MET A 182 9.86 6.00 8.82
C MET A 182 10.04 7.53 8.67
N SER A 183 10.21 8.01 7.45
CA SER A 183 10.62 9.40 7.19
C SER A 183 9.44 10.31 6.86
N LEU A 184 8.42 9.83 6.16
CA LEU A 184 7.32 10.62 5.62
C LEU A 184 5.95 10.18 6.17
N GLY A 185 5.89 9.10 6.96
CA GLY A 185 4.63 8.54 7.46
C GLY A 185 4.02 9.29 8.63
N GLY A 186 4.77 10.10 9.36
CA GLY A 186 4.30 10.78 10.56
C GLY A 186 3.06 11.66 10.37
N PRO A 187 2.96 12.48 9.30
CA PRO A 187 1.83 13.40 9.15
C PRO A 187 0.51 12.72 8.82
N THR A 188 0.50 11.66 7.98
CA THR A 188 -0.73 11.09 7.40
C THR A 188 -0.89 9.59 7.58
N GLY A 189 0.15 8.88 8.03
CA GLY A 189 0.18 7.43 8.02
C GLY A 189 0.62 6.82 6.67
N TYR A 190 1.16 7.63 5.75
CA TYR A 190 1.70 7.22 4.44
C TYR A 190 0.83 6.17 3.72
N ALA A 191 -0.40 6.55 3.38
CA ALA A 191 -1.26 5.64 2.63
C ALA A 191 -0.60 5.19 1.34
N ILE A 192 -0.11 6.13 0.54
CA ILE A 192 0.65 5.96 -0.72
C ILE A 192 0.06 4.91 -1.67
N ASN A 193 -1.16 4.46 -1.39
CA ASN A 193 -1.86 3.39 -2.10
C ASN A 193 -3.37 3.52 -1.89
N PRO A 194 -4.14 3.88 -2.91
CA PRO A 194 -5.59 4.03 -2.79
C PRO A 194 -6.32 2.77 -2.32
N ALA A 195 -5.90 1.58 -2.76
CA ALA A 195 -6.54 0.33 -2.35
C ALA A 195 -6.23 -0.02 -0.89
N ARG A 196 -5.01 0.26 -0.43
CA ARG A 196 -4.55 0.03 0.94
C ARG A 196 -5.33 0.86 1.96
N ASP A 197 -5.87 2.00 1.56
CA ASP A 197 -6.71 2.82 2.44
C ASP A 197 -8.20 2.56 2.22
N LEU A 198 -8.69 2.72 0.99
CA LEU A 198 -10.12 2.70 0.70
C LEU A 198 -10.76 1.31 0.87
N GLY A 199 -10.06 0.24 0.50
CA GLY A 199 -10.58 -1.13 0.65
C GLY A 199 -10.87 -1.49 2.11
N PRO A 200 -9.90 -1.40 3.02
CA PRO A 200 -10.14 -1.64 4.44
C PRO A 200 -11.03 -0.58 5.10
N ARG A 201 -11.03 0.68 4.65
CA ARG A 201 -11.96 1.71 5.12
C ARG A 201 -13.42 1.31 4.85
N ILE A 202 -13.70 0.71 3.69
CA ILE A 202 -15.01 0.14 3.37
C ILE A 202 -15.29 -1.08 4.26
N ALA A 203 -14.31 -1.95 4.51
CA ALA A 203 -14.47 -3.06 5.45
C ALA A 203 -14.83 -2.56 6.86
N HIS A 204 -14.12 -1.54 7.38
CA HIS A 204 -14.46 -0.92 8.67
C HIS A 204 -15.89 -0.39 8.69
N ALA A 205 -16.36 0.23 7.60
CA ALA A 205 -17.72 0.76 7.53
C ALA A 205 -18.79 -0.32 7.69
N ILE A 206 -18.57 -1.49 7.08
CA ILE A 206 -19.55 -2.58 7.01
C ILE A 206 -19.46 -3.53 8.20
N LEU A 207 -18.24 -3.81 8.70
CA LEU A 207 -18.02 -4.81 9.75
C LEU A 207 -18.67 -4.41 11.07
N PRO A 208 -19.24 -5.37 11.83
CA PRO A 208 -19.87 -5.13 13.13
C PRO A 208 -18.82 -5.00 14.24
N ILE A 209 -18.05 -3.93 14.24
CA ILE A 209 -17.00 -3.67 15.24
C ILE A 209 -17.65 -2.94 16.42
N PRO A 210 -17.68 -3.52 17.64
CA PRO A 210 -18.29 -2.89 18.79
C PRO A 210 -17.63 -1.55 19.14
N GLY A 211 -18.44 -0.50 19.33
CA GLY A 211 -17.95 0.82 19.72
C GLY A 211 -17.02 1.49 18.70
N LYS A 212 -17.13 1.14 17.43
CA LYS A 212 -16.41 1.85 16.36
C LYS A 212 -17.01 3.24 16.15
N ARG A 213 -16.19 4.17 15.65
CA ARG A 213 -16.64 5.45 15.11
C ARG A 213 -17.02 5.32 13.62
N ASP A 214 -17.37 6.44 13.00
CA ASP A 214 -17.49 6.54 11.55
C ASP A 214 -16.16 6.20 10.84
N SER A 215 -16.23 5.87 9.57
CA SER A 215 -15.05 5.48 8.78
C SER A 215 -14.32 6.67 8.16
N ASP A 216 -14.60 7.89 8.55
CA ASP A 216 -13.96 9.15 8.14
C ASP A 216 -13.77 9.27 6.61
N PHE A 217 -14.84 9.01 5.85
CA PHE A 217 -14.82 9.17 4.38
C PHE A 217 -14.58 10.62 3.96
N ALA A 218 -14.87 11.60 4.85
CA ALA A 218 -14.55 12.99 4.60
C ALA A 218 -13.04 13.23 4.42
N TYR A 219 -12.19 12.38 5.01
CA TYR A 219 -10.74 12.37 4.79
C TYR A 219 -10.33 11.40 3.68
N GLY A 220 -11.10 10.32 3.49
CA GLY A 220 -10.75 9.17 2.66
C GLY A 220 -10.40 9.47 1.19
N TRP A 221 -10.77 10.65 0.67
CA TRP A 221 -10.40 11.07 -0.68
C TRP A 221 -8.91 11.44 -0.81
N ILE A 222 -8.27 11.91 0.28
CA ILE A 222 -6.84 12.28 0.28
C ILE A 222 -5.95 11.09 -0.04
N PRO A 223 -6.06 9.92 0.66
CA PRO A 223 -5.28 8.73 0.35
C PRO A 223 -5.62 8.07 -1.00
N VAL A 224 -6.60 8.62 -1.74
CA VAL A 224 -6.90 8.22 -3.12
C VAL A 224 -6.26 9.20 -4.11
N VAL A 225 -6.59 10.49 -3.97
CA VAL A 225 -6.18 11.51 -4.94
C VAL A 225 -4.69 11.85 -4.83
N GLY A 226 -4.20 12.02 -3.60
CA GLY A 226 -2.78 12.32 -3.36
C GLY A 226 -1.83 11.30 -3.96
N PRO A 227 -2.02 9.99 -3.68
CA PRO A 227 -1.20 8.95 -4.29
C PRO A 227 -1.26 8.90 -5.81
N ILE A 228 -2.43 9.08 -6.42
CA ILE A 228 -2.54 9.09 -7.90
C ILE A 228 -1.73 10.24 -8.48
N ILE A 229 -1.89 11.45 -7.95
CA ILE A 229 -1.15 12.64 -8.43
C ILE A 229 0.35 12.43 -8.23
N GLY A 230 0.77 12.04 -7.02
CA GLY A 230 2.18 11.83 -6.69
C GLY A 230 2.83 10.76 -7.54
N GLY A 231 2.15 9.65 -7.73
CA GLY A 231 2.62 8.54 -8.56
C GLY A 231 2.81 8.93 -10.02
N VAL A 232 1.83 9.62 -10.60
CA VAL A 232 1.92 10.12 -11.99
C VAL A 232 3.08 11.09 -12.15
N ILE A 233 3.24 12.05 -11.24
CA ILE A 233 4.38 12.98 -11.29
C ILE A 233 5.71 12.21 -11.17
N GLY A 234 5.80 11.25 -10.25
CA GLY A 234 7.00 10.42 -10.07
C GLY A 234 7.37 9.64 -11.33
N ALA A 235 6.38 9.04 -11.99
CA ALA A 235 6.58 8.31 -13.24
C ALA A 235 7.03 9.23 -14.40
N LEU A 236 6.40 10.41 -14.54
CA LEU A 236 6.77 11.39 -15.57
C LEU A 236 8.19 11.94 -15.36
N VAL A 237 8.56 12.26 -14.10
CA VAL A 237 9.92 12.71 -13.78
C VAL A 237 10.93 11.60 -14.08
N TYR A 238 10.62 10.34 -13.73
CA TYR A 238 11.45 9.21 -14.09
C TYR A 238 11.65 9.09 -15.61
N ALA A 239 10.57 9.16 -16.39
CA ALA A 239 10.62 9.07 -17.85
C ALA A 239 11.43 10.22 -18.48
N ALA A 240 11.32 11.43 -17.94
CA ALA A 240 12.08 12.59 -18.39
C ALA A 240 13.58 12.51 -18.04
N THR A 241 13.91 11.88 -16.90
CA THR A 241 15.30 11.83 -16.39
C THR A 241 16.08 10.65 -16.97
N PHE A 242 15.45 9.47 -17.03
CA PHE A 242 16.12 8.21 -17.43
C PHE A 242 15.73 7.73 -18.85
N GLY A 243 14.83 8.46 -19.51
CA GLY A 243 14.28 8.09 -20.81
C GLY A 243 13.26 6.96 -20.75
N SER A 244 12.52 6.78 -21.83
CA SER A 244 11.65 5.61 -22.02
C SER A 244 12.53 4.41 -22.44
N ALA A 245 13.35 3.90 -21.51
CA ALA A 245 14.03 2.64 -21.77
C ALA A 245 12.94 1.55 -22.02
N PRO A 246 13.03 0.77 -23.11
CA PRO A 246 12.08 -0.31 -23.34
C PRO A 246 12.06 -1.23 -22.13
N ALA A 247 10.85 -1.73 -21.78
CA ALA A 247 10.72 -2.73 -20.75
C ALA A 247 11.65 -3.90 -21.09
N PRO A 248 12.40 -4.45 -20.15
CA PRO A 248 13.14 -5.69 -20.41
C PRO A 248 12.11 -6.76 -20.80
N HIS A 249 12.35 -7.39 -21.97
CA HIS A 249 11.56 -8.51 -22.48
C HIS A 249 11.67 -9.72 -21.58
#